data_24b90045bde367f7d1bb95a39c865304
#
_entry.id   24b90045bde367f7d1bb95a39c865304
#
_cell.length_a   1.000
_cell.length_b   1.000
_cell.length_c   1.000
_cell.angle_alpha   90.00
_cell.angle_beta   90.00
_cell.angle_gamma   90.00
#
_symmetry.space_group_name_H-M   'P 1'
#
loop_
_entity.id
_entity.type
_entity.pdbx_description
1 polymer ?
#
loop_
_entity_poly.entity_id
_entity_poly.type
_entity_poly.pdbx_seq_one_letter_code
_entity_poly.pdbx_strand_id
1 'polypeptide(L)'
;MADNIICSGALFYAINTKRFLLLQRTDFKTRGMWGLVGGRMRYTESAFEGLKREIEEEAGLPPTFKKIIPLEMFTSNDQKFFFHTYCICIENEFIPKLNKEHSGYAWCNFECWPKNLHAGLRNTL
;
A
#
# COMPACT_ATOMS: atom_id res chain seq x y z
N MET A 1 -20.22 -7.80 17.76
CA MET A 1 -18.80 -7.80 17.90
C MET A 1 -18.11 -7.95 16.59
N ALA A 2 -17.39 -6.97 16.24
CA ALA A 2 -16.69 -7.05 14.98
C ALA A 2 -15.30 -7.60 15.21
N ASP A 3 -15.13 -8.86 14.93
CA ASP A 3 -13.81 -9.46 14.90
C ASP A 3 -13.18 -9.33 13.52
N ASN A 4 -13.75 -8.46 12.69
CA ASN A 4 -13.26 -8.28 11.34
C ASN A 4 -11.97 -7.45 11.32
N ILE A 5 -11.02 -7.91 10.52
CA ILE A 5 -9.78 -7.17 10.27
C ILE A 5 -9.91 -6.50 8.92
N ILE A 6 -9.79 -5.19 8.91
CA ILE A 6 -9.86 -4.40 7.68
C ILE A 6 -8.50 -3.75 7.45
N CYS A 7 -7.91 -4.04 6.31
CA CYS A 7 -6.65 -3.46 5.87
C CYS A 7 -6.85 -2.68 4.58
N SER A 8 -5.99 -1.71 4.36
CA SER A 8 -5.97 -0.95 3.11
C SER A 8 -4.55 -0.77 2.63
N GLY A 9 -4.35 -0.77 1.33
CA GLY A 9 -3.06 -0.54 0.72
C GLY A 9 -3.16 0.44 -0.44
N ALA A 10 -2.14 1.25 -0.59
CA ALA A 10 -2.03 2.23 -1.67
C ALA A 10 -0.89 1.87 -2.60
N LEU A 11 -1.21 1.77 -3.88
CA LEU A 11 -0.23 1.65 -4.94
C LEU A 11 -0.10 3.04 -5.56
N PHE A 12 0.97 3.76 -5.21
CA PHE A 12 1.21 5.08 -5.78
C PHE A 12 1.72 4.96 -7.21
N TYR A 13 1.13 5.72 -8.10
CA TYR A 13 1.53 5.78 -9.49
C TYR A 13 1.94 7.20 -9.85
N ALA A 14 3.20 7.38 -10.26
CA ALA A 14 3.72 8.67 -10.69
C ALA A 14 3.50 8.84 -12.20
N ILE A 15 2.65 9.78 -12.55
CA ILE A 15 2.21 9.98 -13.95
C ILE A 15 3.39 10.31 -14.86
N ASN A 16 4.31 11.16 -14.41
CA ASN A 16 5.41 11.61 -15.25
C ASN A 16 6.45 10.54 -15.56
N THR A 17 6.67 9.61 -14.66
CA THR A 17 7.65 8.53 -14.87
C THR A 17 7.00 7.20 -15.21
N LYS A 18 5.69 7.07 -15.01
CA LYS A 18 4.94 5.83 -15.23
C LYS A 18 5.45 4.69 -14.36
N ARG A 19 5.84 5.02 -13.13
CA ARG A 19 6.36 4.02 -12.18
C ARG A 19 5.51 3.98 -10.92
N PHE A 20 5.52 2.82 -10.28
CA PHE A 20 4.78 2.54 -9.06
C PHE A 20 5.71 2.42 -7.87
N LEU A 21 5.24 2.86 -6.70
CA LEU A 21 6.02 2.81 -5.47
C LEU A 21 5.77 1.49 -4.73
N LEU A 22 6.86 0.81 -4.39
CA LEU A 22 6.85 -0.36 -3.53
C LEU A 22 7.75 -0.11 -2.33
N LEU A 23 7.34 -0.64 -1.17
CA LEU A 23 8.12 -0.54 0.06
C LEU A 23 8.59 -1.94 0.48
N GLN A 24 9.83 -2.04 0.95
CA GLN A 24 10.39 -3.31 1.42
C GLN A 24 10.13 -3.48 2.91
N ARG A 25 9.53 -4.60 3.28
CA ARG A 25 9.05 -4.87 4.62
C ARG A 25 10.16 -5.37 5.55
N THR A 26 10.00 -5.08 6.85
CA THR A 26 10.95 -5.49 7.88
C THR A 26 10.39 -6.47 8.89
N ASP A 27 9.08 -6.73 8.89
CA ASP A 27 8.46 -7.61 9.86
C ASP A 27 8.96 -9.05 9.71
N PHE A 28 8.89 -9.80 10.80
CA PHE A 28 9.50 -11.12 10.87
C PHE A 28 9.03 -12.08 9.77
N LYS A 29 7.71 -12.10 9.50
CA LYS A 29 7.14 -13.05 8.55
C LYS A 29 7.37 -12.67 7.09
N THR A 30 7.47 -11.37 6.79
CA THR A 30 7.51 -10.89 5.40
C THR A 30 8.75 -10.06 5.11
N ARG A 31 9.80 -10.20 5.95
CA ARG A 31 11.04 -9.44 5.81
C ARG A 31 11.63 -9.58 4.40
N GLY A 32 11.94 -8.43 3.81
CA GLY A 32 12.52 -8.38 2.48
C GLY A 32 11.50 -8.43 1.35
N MET A 33 10.24 -8.74 1.64
CA MET A 33 9.20 -8.68 0.62
C MET A 33 8.83 -7.25 0.29
N TRP A 34 8.43 -7.01 -0.94
CA TRP A 34 7.99 -5.72 -1.42
C TRP A 34 6.48 -5.65 -1.43
N GLY A 35 5.93 -4.57 -0.91
CA GLY A 35 4.50 -4.40 -0.80
C GLY A 35 4.04 -2.96 -0.95
N LEU A 36 2.76 -2.77 -0.70
CA LEU A 36 2.10 -1.46 -0.78
C LEU A 36 2.35 -0.64 0.48
N VAL A 37 2.08 0.66 0.38
CA VAL A 37 1.95 1.52 1.55
C VAL A 37 0.57 1.25 2.15
N GLY A 38 0.50 0.92 3.42
CA GLY A 38 -0.79 0.68 4.06
C GLY A 38 -0.68 -0.17 5.31
N GLY A 39 -1.82 -0.58 5.81
CA GLY A 39 -1.87 -1.38 7.01
C GLY A 39 -3.29 -1.61 7.49
N ARG A 40 -3.40 -1.98 8.76
CA ARG A 40 -4.67 -2.30 9.39
C ARG A 40 -5.39 -1.02 9.82
N MET A 41 -6.69 -0.97 9.51
CA MET A 41 -7.55 0.14 9.92
C MET A 41 -7.91 0.02 11.39
N ARG A 42 -8.04 1.16 12.05
CA ARG A 42 -8.56 1.22 13.41
C ARG A 42 -10.07 1.02 13.37
N TYR A 43 -10.62 0.58 14.50
CA TYR A 43 -12.03 0.25 14.61
C TYR A 43 -12.95 1.39 14.17
N THR A 44 -12.58 2.63 14.44
CA THR A 44 -13.41 3.80 14.16
C THR A 44 -13.13 4.46 12.82
N GLU A 45 -12.22 3.90 12.05
CA GLU A 45 -11.82 4.49 10.76
C GLU A 45 -12.54 3.83 9.60
N SER A 46 -12.89 4.62 8.58
CA SER A 46 -13.21 4.04 7.28
C SER A 46 -11.94 3.51 6.62
N ALA A 47 -12.10 2.70 5.58
CA ALA A 47 -10.95 2.17 4.85
C ALA A 47 -10.05 3.28 4.32
N PHE A 48 -10.63 4.35 3.79
CA PHE A 48 -9.85 5.45 3.23
C PHE A 48 -9.22 6.33 4.31
N GLU A 49 -9.93 6.61 5.39
CA GLU A 49 -9.37 7.38 6.51
C GLU A 49 -8.15 6.70 7.12
N GLY A 50 -8.27 5.39 7.34
CA GLY A 50 -7.16 4.62 7.87
C GLY A 50 -6.00 4.54 6.88
N LEU A 51 -6.29 4.44 5.60
CA LEU A 51 -5.26 4.44 4.57
C LEU A 51 -4.47 5.76 4.58
N LYS A 52 -5.14 6.89 4.68
CA LYS A 52 -4.46 8.19 4.75
C LYS A 52 -3.54 8.26 5.97
N ARG A 53 -3.99 7.77 7.10
CA ARG A 53 -3.17 7.72 8.31
C ARG A 53 -1.93 6.83 8.10
N GLU A 54 -2.13 5.65 7.53
CA GLU A 54 -1.03 4.72 7.26
C GLU A 54 -0.02 5.31 6.28
N ILE A 55 -0.50 6.03 5.26
CA ILE A 55 0.38 6.71 4.32
C ILE A 55 1.29 7.70 5.05
N GLU A 56 0.72 8.51 5.94
CA GLU A 56 1.51 9.47 6.71
C GLU A 56 2.53 8.78 7.61
N GLU A 57 2.15 7.67 8.25
CA GLU A 57 3.04 6.93 9.13
C GLU A 57 4.18 6.23 8.38
N GLU A 58 3.92 5.69 7.21
CA GLU A 58 4.87 4.83 6.49
C GLU A 58 5.65 5.53 5.40
N ALA A 59 5.10 6.58 4.82
CA ALA A 59 5.73 7.26 3.70
C ALA A 59 5.88 8.78 3.90
N GLY A 60 5.33 9.31 4.97
CA GLY A 60 5.34 10.74 5.25
C GLY A 60 4.20 11.45 4.52
N LEU A 61 4.31 12.76 4.39
CA LEU A 61 3.30 13.56 3.69
C LEU A 61 3.54 13.45 2.18
N PRO A 62 2.66 12.75 1.45
CA PRO A 62 2.85 12.63 0.00
C PRO A 62 2.44 13.91 -0.72
N PRO A 63 2.82 14.05 -1.99
CA PRO A 63 2.33 15.16 -2.81
C PRO A 63 0.83 15.07 -3.03
N THR A 64 0.26 16.12 -3.58
CA THR A 64 -1.18 16.18 -3.84
C THR A 64 -1.63 15.03 -4.73
N PHE A 65 -2.70 14.37 -4.32
CA PHE A 65 -3.27 13.27 -5.10
C PHE A 65 -4.05 13.85 -6.29
N LYS A 66 -3.74 13.37 -7.48
CA LYS A 66 -4.45 13.77 -8.71
C LYS A 66 -5.70 12.92 -8.91
N LYS A 67 -5.62 11.65 -8.55
CA LYS A 67 -6.72 10.71 -8.75
C LYS A 67 -6.57 9.54 -7.80
N ILE A 68 -7.69 9.03 -7.29
CA ILE A 68 -7.72 7.87 -6.42
C ILE A 68 -8.66 6.86 -7.05
N ILE A 69 -8.14 5.67 -7.36
CA ILE A 69 -8.90 4.64 -8.05
C ILE A 69 -8.97 3.41 -7.17
N PRO A 70 -10.16 3.01 -6.68
CA PRO A 70 -10.30 1.72 -6.02
C PRO A 70 -10.01 0.61 -7.03
N LEU A 71 -9.09 -0.29 -6.71
CA LEU A 71 -8.71 -1.39 -7.61
C LEU A 71 -9.46 -2.66 -7.28
N GLU A 72 -9.42 -3.07 -6.01
CA GLU A 72 -10.09 -4.30 -5.61
C GLU A 72 -10.34 -4.34 -4.11
N MET A 73 -11.22 -5.24 -3.71
CA MET A 73 -11.42 -5.59 -2.32
C MET A 73 -11.34 -7.11 -2.23
N PHE A 74 -10.34 -7.59 -1.47
CA PHE A 74 -10.21 -9.00 -1.17
C PHE A 74 -10.98 -9.33 0.11
N THR A 75 -11.75 -10.41 0.10
CA THR A 75 -12.45 -10.91 1.28
C THR A 75 -12.01 -12.35 1.52
N SER A 76 -11.60 -12.67 2.74
CA SER A 76 -11.21 -14.03 3.09
C SER A 76 -12.42 -14.98 3.08
N ASN A 77 -12.16 -16.29 3.00
CA ASN A 77 -13.22 -17.28 2.95
C ASN A 77 -14.14 -17.24 4.17
N ASP A 78 -13.61 -16.91 5.33
CA ASP A 78 -14.41 -16.79 6.56
C ASP A 78 -15.07 -15.42 6.71
N GLN A 79 -14.87 -14.52 5.74
CA GLN A 79 -15.42 -13.16 5.74
C GLN A 79 -15.04 -12.33 6.95
N LYS A 80 -13.85 -12.59 7.53
CA LYS A 80 -13.35 -11.86 8.69
C LYS A 80 -12.16 -10.97 8.36
N PHE A 81 -11.57 -11.11 7.18
CA PHE A 81 -10.46 -10.30 6.73
C PHE A 81 -10.80 -9.64 5.40
N PHE A 82 -10.61 -8.32 5.33
CA PHE A 82 -10.89 -7.52 4.16
C PHE A 82 -9.64 -6.70 3.82
N PHE A 83 -9.28 -6.67 2.55
CA PHE A 83 -8.15 -5.87 2.09
C PHE A 83 -8.60 -5.00 0.92
N HIS A 84 -8.57 -3.68 1.12
CA HIS A 84 -8.92 -2.71 0.09
C HIS A 84 -7.65 -2.18 -0.57
N THR A 85 -7.57 -2.26 -1.89
CA THR A 85 -6.42 -1.76 -2.64
C THR A 85 -6.85 -0.56 -3.47
N TYR A 86 -6.07 0.53 -3.36
CA TYR A 86 -6.28 1.75 -4.13
C TYR A 86 -5.06 2.09 -4.95
N CYS A 87 -5.28 2.57 -6.18
CA CYS A 87 -4.21 3.20 -6.94
C CYS A 87 -4.32 4.71 -6.72
N ILE A 88 -3.25 5.33 -6.24
CA ILE A 88 -3.22 6.77 -6.00
C ILE A 88 -2.29 7.39 -7.02
N CYS A 89 -2.86 8.15 -7.93
CA CYS A 89 -2.11 8.83 -8.98
C CYS A 89 -1.58 10.16 -8.48
N ILE A 90 -0.29 10.36 -8.64
CA ILE A 90 0.39 11.62 -8.32
C ILE A 90 1.18 12.06 -9.54
N GLU A 91 1.57 13.32 -9.59
CA GLU A 91 2.26 13.84 -10.76
C GLU A 91 3.69 13.32 -10.87
N ASN A 92 4.44 13.42 -9.78
CA ASN A 92 5.86 13.06 -9.75
C ASN A 92 6.14 12.06 -8.63
N GLU A 93 7.24 11.32 -8.79
CA GLU A 93 7.76 10.48 -7.72
C GLU A 93 8.17 11.36 -6.54
N PHE A 94 8.10 10.80 -5.35
CA PHE A 94 8.58 11.46 -4.15
C PHE A 94 9.48 10.50 -3.38
N ILE A 95 10.25 11.05 -2.43
CA ILE A 95 11.09 10.24 -1.56
C ILE A 95 10.28 9.94 -0.31
N PRO A 96 9.83 8.70 -0.11
CA PRO A 96 9.06 8.37 1.08
C PRO A 96 9.91 8.47 2.34
N LYS A 97 9.31 8.98 3.41
CA LYS A 97 9.97 9.04 4.70
C LYS A 97 9.62 7.78 5.47
N LEU A 98 10.48 6.78 5.38
CA LEU A 98 10.21 5.46 5.92
C LEU A 98 10.28 5.45 7.45
N ASN A 99 9.46 4.59 8.05
CA ASN A 99 9.53 4.27 9.47
C ASN A 99 10.18 2.88 9.64
N LYS A 100 10.17 2.35 10.86
CA LYS A 100 10.83 1.06 11.15
C LYS A 100 10.17 -0.15 10.50
N GLU A 101 8.97 -0.01 9.96
CA GLU A 101 8.26 -1.12 9.31
C GLU A 101 8.76 -1.39 7.91
N HIS A 102 9.52 -0.48 7.33
CA HIS A 102 10.05 -0.61 5.98
C HIS A 102 11.51 -0.20 5.94
N SER A 103 12.33 -1.00 5.27
CA SER A 103 13.78 -0.78 5.17
C SER A 103 14.20 -0.13 3.86
N GLY A 104 13.33 -0.06 2.88
CA GLY A 104 13.67 0.53 1.59
C GLY A 104 12.44 0.80 0.76
N TYR A 105 12.67 1.47 -0.36
CA TYR A 105 11.62 1.73 -1.33
C TYR A 105 12.17 1.63 -2.74
N ALA A 106 11.28 1.41 -3.70
CA ALA A 106 11.64 1.40 -5.10
C ALA A 106 10.47 1.91 -5.93
N TRP A 107 10.80 2.70 -6.97
CA TRP A 107 9.85 3.06 -7.99
C TRP A 107 10.08 2.14 -9.18
N CYS A 108 9.07 1.34 -9.51
CA CYS A 108 9.20 0.27 -10.50
C CYS A 108 8.19 0.47 -11.63
N ASN A 109 8.63 0.26 -12.87
CA ASN A 109 7.69 0.27 -13.98
C ASN A 109 7.02 -1.10 -14.07
N PHE A 110 5.99 -1.19 -14.89
CA PHE A 110 5.15 -2.38 -14.99
C PHE A 110 5.94 -3.64 -15.38
N GLU A 111 7.04 -3.50 -16.10
CA GLU A 111 7.82 -4.63 -16.60
C GLU A 111 8.96 -5.06 -15.68
N CYS A 112 9.24 -4.28 -14.63
CA CYS A 112 10.41 -4.49 -13.78
C CYS A 112 10.04 -4.65 -12.30
N TRP A 113 9.07 -5.51 -12.01
CA TRP A 113 8.68 -5.78 -10.62
C TRP A 113 9.75 -6.57 -9.90
N PRO A 114 9.99 -6.30 -8.60
CA PRO A 114 10.83 -7.16 -7.79
C PRO A 114 10.23 -8.55 -7.66
N LYS A 115 11.08 -9.55 -7.48
CA LYS A 115 10.61 -10.95 -7.42
C LYS A 115 9.86 -11.27 -6.13
N ASN A 116 10.23 -10.64 -5.02
CA ASN A 116 9.67 -10.96 -3.70
C ASN A 116 8.50 -10.04 -3.36
N LEU A 117 7.41 -10.15 -4.13
CA LEU A 117 6.21 -9.36 -3.86
C LEU A 117 5.41 -9.97 -2.72
N HIS A 118 4.88 -9.10 -1.84
CA HIS A 118 3.93 -9.52 -0.82
C HIS A 118 2.69 -10.13 -1.51
N ALA A 119 2.09 -11.16 -0.88
CA ALA A 119 1.00 -11.91 -1.49
C ALA A 119 -0.18 -11.03 -1.92
N GLY A 120 -0.55 -10.04 -1.10
CA GLY A 120 -1.64 -9.13 -1.45
C GLY A 120 -1.37 -8.33 -2.71
N LEU A 121 -0.15 -7.84 -2.87
CA LEU A 121 0.24 -7.09 -4.06
C LEU A 121 0.33 -8.00 -5.28
N ARG A 122 0.88 -9.19 -5.11
CA ARG A 122 1.05 -10.13 -6.22
C ARG A 122 -0.26 -10.49 -6.89
N ASN A 123 -1.35 -10.54 -6.12
CA ASN A 123 -2.67 -10.84 -6.66
C ASN A 123 -3.30 -9.65 -7.37
N THR A 124 -2.88 -8.44 -7.06
CA THR A 124 -3.36 -7.21 -7.70
C THR A 124 -2.70 -7.00 -9.06
N LEU A 125 -1.44 -7.33 -9.16
CA LEU A 125 -0.68 -7.18 -10.38
C LEU A 125 -0.82 -8.39 -11.28
#